data_290bb337f70eb87c1fa7a94fa2c4885d
#
_entry.id   290bb337f70eb87c1fa7a94fa2c4885d
#
_cell.length_a   1.000
_cell.length_b   1.000
_cell.length_c   1.000
_cell.angle_alpha   90.00
_cell.angle_beta   90.00
_cell.angle_gamma   90.00
#
_symmetry.space_group_name_H-M   'P 1'
#
loop_
_entity.id
_entity.type
_entity.pdbx_description
1 polymer ?
#
loop_
_entity_poly.entity_id
_entity_poly.type
_entity_poly.pdbx_seq_one_letter_code
_entity_poly.pdbx_strand_id
1 'polypeptide(L)'
;IAVETATQNSKEWQLQRSVRITASSCYGLYTYSKNESPDWERKIQQYIKPKTLLTKEMRYGKQFEENAFLCYSRKRNPLIQKTGFVIQYDEPWIGGSPDGIDTLSGLILEIKCPFSGKENSIEWIIENCPVTKRYLKVQELNGDKRFTLNKKHTYYAQVQVNMWVMKCAKADFIIYSSKDDDFVVVEVDYDK
;
A
#
# COMPACT_ATOMS: atom_id res chain seq x y z
N ILE A 1 1.59 -3.19 -21.35
CA ILE A 1 2.53 -3.46 -20.22
C ILE A 1 2.87 -2.13 -19.62
N ALA A 2 2.57 -1.95 -18.32
CA ALA A 2 2.95 -0.76 -17.58
C ALA A 2 4.48 -0.67 -17.51
N VAL A 3 5.04 0.48 -17.86
CA VAL A 3 6.49 0.69 -17.87
C VAL A 3 6.89 1.40 -16.58
N GLU A 4 7.82 0.81 -15.84
CA GLU A 4 8.44 1.47 -14.70
C GLU A 4 9.17 2.74 -15.17
N THR A 5 8.85 3.88 -14.58
CA THR A 5 9.44 5.17 -14.99
C THR A 5 10.52 5.63 -14.01
N ALA A 6 10.55 5.14 -12.78
CA ALA A 6 11.54 5.54 -11.79
C ALA A 6 11.65 4.53 -10.64
N THR A 7 12.87 4.18 -10.27
CA THR A 7 13.17 3.32 -9.11
C THR A 7 12.67 3.95 -7.81
N GLN A 8 12.03 3.17 -6.96
CA GLN A 8 11.47 3.61 -5.69
C GLN A 8 12.50 4.35 -4.82
N ASN A 9 12.05 5.43 -4.19
CA ASN A 9 12.87 6.35 -3.37
C ASN A 9 13.96 7.16 -4.10
N SER A 10 14.10 7.05 -5.44
CA SER A 10 14.98 7.94 -6.22
C SER A 10 14.43 9.38 -6.29
N LYS A 11 15.28 10.34 -6.71
CA LYS A 11 14.84 11.72 -6.98
C LYS A 11 13.79 11.75 -8.09
N GLU A 12 13.99 10.94 -9.12
CA GLU A 12 13.04 10.81 -10.24
C GLU A 12 11.68 10.27 -9.76
N TRP A 13 11.68 9.25 -8.91
CA TRP A 13 10.47 8.73 -8.29
C TRP A 13 9.72 9.81 -7.50
N GLN A 14 10.41 10.66 -6.75
CA GLN A 14 9.80 11.78 -6.02
C GLN A 14 9.20 12.81 -6.99
N LEU A 15 9.91 13.16 -8.05
CA LEU A 15 9.45 14.09 -9.08
C LEU A 15 8.19 13.56 -9.77
N GLN A 16 8.23 12.31 -10.25
CA GLN A 16 7.10 11.68 -10.94
C GLN A 16 5.84 11.66 -10.05
N ARG A 17 6.00 11.42 -8.77
CA ARG A 17 4.91 11.42 -7.78
C ARG A 17 4.36 12.82 -7.47
N SER A 18 5.21 13.85 -7.49
CA SER A 18 4.82 15.22 -7.12
C SER A 18 3.88 15.88 -8.12
N VAL A 19 3.90 15.41 -9.36
CA VAL A 19 3.08 15.96 -10.48
C VAL A 19 1.90 15.07 -10.87
N ARG A 20 1.63 14.00 -10.09
CA ARG A 20 0.56 13.03 -10.39
C ARG A 20 -0.25 12.67 -9.15
N ILE A 21 -1.49 12.29 -9.36
CA ILE A 21 -2.26 11.59 -8.33
C ILE A 21 -1.67 10.19 -8.16
N THR A 22 -1.27 9.84 -6.94
CA THR A 22 -0.70 8.54 -6.66
C THR A 22 -1.73 7.61 -6.00
N ALA A 23 -1.54 6.30 -6.15
CA ALA A 23 -2.39 5.31 -5.49
C ALA A 23 -2.54 5.56 -3.98
N SER A 24 -1.46 5.99 -3.31
CA SER A 24 -1.49 6.29 -1.87
C SER A 24 -2.24 7.57 -1.48
N SER A 25 -2.46 8.48 -2.43
CA SER A 25 -3.10 9.79 -2.18
C SER A 25 -4.52 9.91 -2.74
N CYS A 26 -4.91 9.03 -3.66
CA CYS A 26 -6.18 9.10 -4.38
C CYS A 26 -7.39 9.14 -3.45
N TYR A 27 -7.42 8.30 -2.40
CA TYR A 27 -8.53 8.24 -1.45
C TYR A 27 -8.72 9.56 -0.68
N GLY A 28 -7.64 10.20 -0.28
CA GLY A 28 -7.68 11.50 0.40
C GLY A 28 -8.23 12.61 -0.49
N LEU A 29 -7.97 12.57 -1.80
CA LEU A 29 -8.54 13.50 -2.77
C LEU A 29 -10.01 13.18 -3.04
N TYR A 30 -10.34 11.90 -3.20
CA TYR A 30 -11.72 11.45 -3.38
C TYR A 30 -12.62 11.84 -2.21
N THR A 31 -12.19 11.59 -0.97
CA THR A 31 -12.97 11.96 0.21
C THR A 31 -13.09 13.48 0.36
N TYR A 32 -12.04 14.23 0.01
CA TYR A 32 -12.07 15.68 0.01
C TYR A 32 -13.07 16.26 -1.01
N SER A 33 -13.24 15.63 -2.17
CA SER A 33 -14.21 16.04 -3.18
C SER A 33 -15.67 15.94 -2.73
N LYS A 34 -15.94 15.21 -1.64
CA LYS A 34 -17.29 15.08 -1.07
C LYS A 34 -17.67 16.20 -0.11
N ASN A 35 -16.76 17.12 0.19
CA ASN A 35 -17.10 18.30 0.98
C ASN A 35 -18.08 19.19 0.18
N GLU A 36 -18.98 19.87 0.87
CA GLU A 36 -19.96 20.78 0.26
C GLU A 36 -19.30 21.98 -0.43
N SER A 37 -18.19 22.48 0.14
CA SER A 37 -17.43 23.61 -0.40
C SER A 37 -15.92 23.33 -0.33
N PRO A 38 -15.36 22.51 -1.24
CA PRO A 38 -13.96 22.16 -1.20
C PRO A 38 -13.07 23.29 -1.71
N ASP A 39 -12.11 23.73 -0.90
CA ASP A 39 -11.04 24.66 -1.30
C ASP A 39 -9.94 23.89 -2.04
N TRP A 40 -10.12 23.68 -3.34
CA TRP A 40 -9.19 22.94 -4.17
C TRP A 40 -7.84 23.63 -4.33
N GLU A 41 -7.79 24.95 -4.37
CA GLU A 41 -6.52 25.69 -4.50
C GLU A 41 -5.60 25.38 -3.33
N ARG A 42 -6.11 25.55 -2.10
CA ARG A 42 -5.39 25.19 -0.88
C ARG A 42 -5.02 23.71 -0.83
N LYS A 43 -5.93 22.81 -1.26
CA LYS A 43 -5.70 21.38 -1.26
C LYS A 43 -4.58 20.98 -2.21
N ILE A 44 -4.57 21.52 -3.41
CA ILE A 44 -3.54 21.27 -4.43
C ILE A 44 -2.17 21.80 -3.96
N GLN A 45 -2.12 22.99 -3.38
CA GLN A 45 -0.88 23.54 -2.81
C GLN A 45 -0.28 22.61 -1.73
N GLN A 46 -1.12 22.08 -0.84
CA GLN A 46 -0.69 21.10 0.18
C GLN A 46 -0.23 19.77 -0.44
N TYR A 47 -0.83 19.39 -1.58
CA TYR A 47 -0.47 18.19 -2.30
C TYR A 47 0.89 18.30 -3.00
N ILE A 48 1.12 19.42 -3.70
CA ILE A 48 2.35 19.68 -4.44
C ILE A 48 3.53 19.94 -3.48
N LYS A 49 3.27 20.60 -2.36
CA LYS A 49 4.28 20.92 -1.34
C LYS A 49 3.90 20.32 0.02
N PRO A 50 3.94 18.99 0.16
CA PRO A 50 3.57 18.36 1.41
C PRO A 50 4.55 18.77 2.52
N LYS A 51 4.01 19.16 3.69
CA LYS A 51 4.82 19.33 4.90
C LYS A 51 5.20 17.94 5.40
N THR A 52 6.38 17.47 5.06
CA THR A 52 6.83 16.12 5.39
C THR A 52 7.48 16.10 6.78
N LEU A 53 6.67 15.96 7.82
CA LEU A 53 7.14 15.54 9.12
C LEU A 53 7.09 14.00 9.16
N LEU A 54 8.25 13.36 9.07
CA LEU A 54 8.35 11.91 9.24
C LEU A 54 8.08 11.55 10.69
N THR A 55 6.93 10.94 10.95
CA THR A 55 6.59 10.42 12.29
C THR A 55 7.43 9.19 12.63
N LYS A 56 7.40 8.76 13.89
CA LYS A 56 8.07 7.53 14.35
C LYS A 56 7.58 6.32 13.56
N GLU A 57 6.27 6.25 13.35
CA GLU A 57 5.58 5.17 12.65
C GLU A 57 6.01 5.11 11.18
N MET A 58 6.11 6.26 10.50
CA MET A 58 6.56 6.33 9.11
C MET A 58 8.02 5.91 8.96
N ARG A 59 8.89 6.33 9.89
CA ARG A 59 10.30 5.93 9.89
C ARG A 59 10.44 4.43 10.09
N TYR A 60 9.71 3.89 11.06
CA TYR A 60 9.69 2.45 11.33
C TYR A 60 9.20 1.67 10.12
N GLY A 61 8.06 2.05 9.52
CA GLY A 61 7.53 1.41 8.33
C GLY A 61 8.57 1.34 7.21
N LYS A 62 9.21 2.48 6.90
CA LYS A 62 10.26 2.55 5.87
C LYS A 62 11.50 1.72 6.22
N GLN A 63 11.86 1.64 7.49
CA GLN A 63 13.02 0.87 7.95
C GLN A 63 12.82 -0.64 7.74
N PHE A 64 11.62 -1.16 7.99
CA PHE A 64 11.34 -2.60 7.97
C PHE A 64 10.67 -3.10 6.68
N GLU A 65 10.39 -2.22 5.72
CA GLU A 65 9.79 -2.58 4.42
C GLU A 65 10.65 -3.60 3.66
N GLU A 66 11.99 -3.42 3.67
CA GLU A 66 12.92 -4.37 3.05
C GLU A 66 12.88 -5.75 3.71
N ASN A 67 12.88 -5.79 5.04
CA ASN A 67 12.80 -7.05 5.79
C ASN A 67 11.49 -7.77 5.48
N ALA A 68 10.39 -7.04 5.47
CA ALA A 68 9.07 -7.57 5.12
C ALA A 68 9.03 -8.14 3.70
N PHE A 69 9.61 -7.41 2.72
CA PHE A 69 9.72 -7.87 1.34
C PHE A 69 10.50 -9.18 1.23
N LEU A 70 11.68 -9.25 1.85
CA LEU A 70 12.52 -10.46 1.84
C LEU A 70 11.85 -11.62 2.58
N CYS A 71 11.16 -11.35 3.69
CA CYS A 71 10.40 -12.36 4.40
C CYS A 71 9.27 -12.93 3.53
N TYR A 72 8.50 -12.06 2.87
CA TYR A 72 7.46 -12.47 1.93
C TYR A 72 8.01 -13.27 0.74
N SER A 73 9.07 -12.76 0.10
CA SER A 73 9.72 -13.45 -1.02
C SER A 73 10.15 -14.87 -0.63
N ARG A 74 10.76 -15.02 0.54
CA ARG A 74 11.25 -16.31 1.03
C ARG A 74 10.14 -17.29 1.39
N LYS A 75 9.06 -16.81 2.06
CA LYS A 75 8.01 -17.67 2.64
C LYS A 75 6.83 -17.91 1.69
N ARG A 76 6.54 -16.98 0.76
CA ARG A 76 5.29 -16.99 0.00
C ARG A 76 5.49 -16.97 -1.52
N ASN A 77 6.27 -16.02 -2.03
CA ASN A 77 6.44 -15.86 -3.47
C ASN A 77 7.87 -15.46 -3.85
N PRO A 78 8.73 -16.44 -4.20
CA PRO A 78 10.11 -16.17 -4.60
C PRO A 78 10.26 -15.44 -5.94
N LEU A 79 9.19 -15.34 -6.73
CA LEU A 79 9.20 -14.67 -8.03
C LEU A 79 8.87 -13.18 -7.92
N ILE A 80 8.49 -12.71 -6.71
CA ILE A 80 8.18 -11.30 -6.49
C ILE A 80 9.41 -10.43 -6.71
N GLN A 81 9.26 -9.36 -7.47
CA GLN A 81 10.32 -8.40 -7.75
C GLN A 81 9.88 -7.01 -7.27
N LYS A 82 10.83 -6.21 -6.80
CA LYS A 82 10.54 -4.81 -6.50
C LYS A 82 10.16 -4.07 -7.75
N THR A 83 9.26 -3.11 -7.62
CA THR A 83 8.89 -2.21 -8.70
C THR A 83 9.05 -0.75 -8.26
N GLY A 84 9.25 0.13 -9.22
CA GLY A 84 9.30 1.57 -8.99
C GLY A 84 7.96 2.24 -9.23
N PHE A 85 8.02 3.50 -9.69
CA PHE A 85 6.83 4.24 -10.04
C PHE A 85 6.37 3.86 -11.46
N VAL A 86 5.10 3.55 -11.59
CA VAL A 86 4.46 3.19 -12.85
C VAL A 86 3.37 4.20 -13.17
N ILE A 87 3.37 4.71 -14.38
CA ILE A 87 2.35 5.65 -14.87
C ILE A 87 1.27 4.85 -15.60
N GLN A 88 0.01 5.16 -15.32
CA GLN A 88 -1.12 4.57 -16.03
C GLN A 88 -1.12 5.06 -17.48
N TYR A 89 -1.18 4.15 -18.44
CA TYR A 89 -0.98 4.46 -19.85
C TYR A 89 -2.05 5.39 -20.43
N ASP A 90 -3.32 5.11 -20.14
CA ASP A 90 -4.46 5.85 -20.69
C ASP A 90 -4.74 7.14 -19.89
N GLU A 91 -4.26 7.22 -18.64
CA GLU A 91 -4.48 8.34 -17.72
C GLU A 91 -3.14 8.77 -17.08
N PRO A 92 -2.26 9.45 -17.84
CA PRO A 92 -0.87 9.71 -17.41
C PRO A 92 -0.72 10.66 -16.21
N TRP A 93 -1.81 11.23 -15.75
CA TRP A 93 -1.89 12.02 -14.51
C TRP A 93 -2.09 11.18 -13.25
N ILE A 94 -2.24 9.85 -13.41
CA ILE A 94 -2.28 8.88 -12.30
C ILE A 94 -1.09 7.93 -12.41
N GLY A 95 -0.56 7.55 -11.24
CA GLY A 95 0.46 6.54 -11.14
C GLY A 95 0.42 5.78 -9.82
N GLY A 96 1.12 4.67 -9.79
CA GLY A 96 1.23 3.78 -8.64
C GLY A 96 2.66 3.30 -8.42
N SER A 97 2.94 2.85 -7.22
CA SER A 97 4.22 2.26 -6.84
C SER A 97 3.92 1.18 -5.80
N PRO A 98 3.45 0.00 -6.21
CA PRO A 98 3.35 -1.14 -5.31
C PRO A 98 4.74 -1.55 -4.83
N ASP A 99 4.83 -2.24 -3.71
CA ASP A 99 6.12 -2.64 -3.13
C ASP A 99 6.76 -3.81 -3.89
N GLY A 100 5.95 -4.54 -4.66
CA GLY A 100 6.45 -5.61 -5.53
C GLY A 100 5.45 -6.02 -6.60
N ILE A 101 5.96 -6.77 -7.58
CA ILE A 101 5.18 -7.40 -8.63
C ILE A 101 5.73 -8.79 -8.96
N ASP A 102 4.85 -9.75 -9.14
CA ASP A 102 5.12 -10.99 -9.84
C ASP A 102 4.56 -10.88 -11.27
N THR A 103 5.43 -10.69 -12.21
CA THR A 103 5.06 -10.48 -13.62
C THR A 103 4.48 -11.71 -14.30
N LEU A 104 4.71 -12.91 -13.77
CA LEU A 104 4.19 -14.16 -14.31
C LEU A 104 2.73 -14.38 -13.94
N SER A 105 2.39 -14.15 -12.66
CA SER A 105 1.02 -14.31 -12.17
C SER A 105 0.18 -13.03 -12.30
N GLY A 106 0.82 -11.87 -12.52
CA GLY A 106 0.15 -10.57 -12.49
C GLY A 106 -0.32 -10.17 -11.08
N LEU A 107 0.40 -10.62 -10.04
CA LEU A 107 0.11 -10.30 -8.65
C LEU A 107 0.99 -9.14 -8.19
N ILE A 108 0.41 -8.15 -7.53
CA ILE A 108 1.15 -7.08 -6.87
C ILE A 108 1.22 -7.29 -5.36
N LEU A 109 2.26 -6.75 -4.75
CA LEU A 109 2.49 -6.76 -3.30
C LEU A 109 2.37 -5.35 -2.75
N GLU A 110 1.65 -5.21 -1.63
CA GLU A 110 1.60 -4.00 -0.81
C GLU A 110 1.94 -4.34 0.63
N ILE A 111 2.92 -3.65 1.22
CA ILE A 111 3.49 -3.95 2.53
C ILE A 111 3.06 -2.90 3.55
N LYS A 112 2.68 -3.34 4.74
CA LYS A 112 2.50 -2.47 5.90
C LYS A 112 3.22 -3.03 7.11
N CYS A 113 4.13 -2.21 7.67
CA CYS A 113 4.86 -2.50 8.89
C CYS A 113 4.33 -1.56 10.00
N PRO A 114 3.28 -1.93 10.75
CA PRO A 114 2.76 -1.10 11.83
C PRO A 114 3.79 -0.98 12.95
N PHE A 115 3.90 0.21 13.56
CA PHE A 115 4.88 0.50 14.61
C PHE A 115 4.78 -0.45 15.81
N SER A 116 3.56 -0.96 16.09
CA SER A 116 3.33 -1.98 17.12
C SER A 116 4.08 -3.28 16.88
N GLY A 117 4.45 -3.59 15.63
CA GLY A 117 5.26 -4.77 15.26
C GLY A 117 6.71 -4.72 15.74
N LYS A 118 7.15 -3.60 16.32
CA LYS A 118 8.43 -3.51 16.99
C LYS A 118 8.52 -4.40 18.23
N GLU A 119 7.41 -4.52 18.96
CA GLU A 119 7.38 -5.15 20.28
C GLU A 119 6.37 -6.31 20.38
N ASN A 120 5.48 -6.43 19.39
CA ASN A 120 4.39 -7.40 19.40
C ASN A 120 4.45 -8.34 18.20
N SER A 121 4.04 -9.60 18.42
CA SER A 121 3.91 -10.61 17.36
C SER A 121 2.82 -10.23 16.35
N ILE A 122 2.84 -10.91 15.21
CA ILE A 122 1.84 -10.67 14.16
C ILE A 122 0.42 -11.04 14.65
N GLU A 123 0.26 -12.11 15.43
CA GLU A 123 -1.01 -12.49 16.02
C GLU A 123 -1.55 -11.41 16.93
N TRP A 124 -0.70 -10.84 17.80
CA TRP A 124 -1.10 -9.74 18.68
C TRP A 124 -1.54 -8.51 17.88
N ILE A 125 -0.81 -8.18 16.81
CA ILE A 125 -1.13 -7.03 15.95
C ILE A 125 -2.52 -7.18 15.33
N ILE A 126 -2.85 -8.36 14.85
CA ILE A 126 -4.15 -8.63 14.22
C ILE A 126 -5.28 -8.55 15.25
N GLU A 127 -5.07 -9.11 16.43
CA GLU A 127 -6.10 -9.25 17.44
C GLU A 127 -6.30 -8.00 18.30
N ASN A 128 -5.22 -7.24 18.57
CA ASN A 128 -5.24 -6.20 19.58
C ASN A 128 -4.93 -4.79 19.07
N CYS A 129 -4.18 -4.63 17.98
CA CYS A 129 -3.74 -3.32 17.53
C CYS A 129 -4.91 -2.45 17.01
N PRO A 130 -5.25 -1.32 17.68
CA PRO A 130 -6.37 -0.47 17.26
C PRO A 130 -6.18 0.14 15.87
N VAL A 131 -4.94 0.39 15.45
CA VAL A 131 -4.63 0.94 14.12
C VAL A 131 -4.94 -0.10 13.06
N THR A 132 -4.53 -1.36 13.27
CA THR A 132 -4.78 -2.48 12.35
C THR A 132 -6.27 -2.76 12.19
N LYS A 133 -7.05 -2.70 13.27
CA LYS A 133 -8.51 -2.90 13.27
C LYS A 133 -9.28 -1.87 12.42
N ARG A 134 -8.68 -0.72 12.08
CA ARG A 134 -9.33 0.28 11.21
C ARG A 134 -9.38 -0.17 9.75
N TYR A 135 -8.38 -0.90 9.30
CA TYR A 135 -8.26 -1.32 7.90
C TYR A 135 -8.40 -2.84 7.69
N LEU A 136 -8.17 -3.66 8.72
CA LEU A 136 -8.29 -5.10 8.67
C LEU A 136 -9.60 -5.55 9.33
N LYS A 137 -10.34 -6.41 8.64
CA LYS A 137 -11.49 -7.14 9.17
C LYS A 137 -11.11 -8.61 9.27
N VAL A 138 -11.37 -9.20 10.42
CA VAL A 138 -11.16 -10.62 10.69
C VAL A 138 -12.53 -11.28 10.80
N GLN A 139 -12.75 -12.33 10.03
CA GLN A 139 -13.94 -13.17 10.09
C GLN A 139 -13.48 -14.59 10.41
N GLU A 140 -14.16 -15.22 11.33
CA GLU A 140 -13.94 -16.63 11.64
C GLU A 140 -14.98 -17.46 10.90
N LEU A 141 -14.54 -18.37 10.03
CA LEU A 141 -15.39 -19.26 9.25
C LEU A 141 -14.89 -20.69 9.40
N ASN A 142 -15.71 -21.55 9.98
CA ASN A 142 -15.40 -22.97 10.19
C ASN A 142 -14.07 -23.23 10.94
N GLY A 143 -13.67 -22.34 11.85
CA GLY A 143 -12.41 -22.42 12.59
C GLY A 143 -11.21 -21.74 11.90
N ASP A 144 -11.37 -21.30 10.65
CA ASP A 144 -10.33 -20.58 9.91
C ASP A 144 -10.53 -19.07 10.00
N LYS A 145 -9.45 -18.31 10.21
CA LYS A 145 -9.47 -16.85 10.18
C LYS A 145 -9.33 -16.35 8.74
N ARG A 146 -10.36 -15.67 8.24
CA ARG A 146 -10.32 -14.97 6.97
C ARG A 146 -10.09 -13.47 7.19
N PHE A 147 -9.12 -12.92 6.45
CA PHE A 147 -8.76 -11.51 6.52
C PHE A 147 -9.27 -10.77 5.28
N THR A 148 -9.85 -9.59 5.49
CA THR A 148 -10.28 -8.71 4.40
C THR A 148 -9.96 -7.26 4.72
N LEU A 149 -9.68 -6.45 3.69
CA LEU A 149 -9.48 -5.01 3.87
C LEU A 149 -10.84 -4.28 3.99
N ASN A 150 -10.85 -3.28 4.84
CA ASN A 150 -12.00 -2.37 4.92
C ASN A 150 -12.07 -1.50 3.66
N LYS A 151 -13.10 -1.70 2.83
CA LYS A 151 -13.31 -0.96 1.57
C LYS A 151 -13.39 0.56 1.74
N LYS A 152 -13.70 1.05 2.96
CA LYS A 152 -13.74 2.48 3.30
C LYS A 152 -12.40 3.01 3.86
N HIS A 153 -11.32 2.27 3.72
CA HIS A 153 -10.00 2.69 4.19
C HIS A 153 -9.06 3.02 3.03
N THR A 154 -8.15 3.97 3.26
CA THR A 154 -7.19 4.43 2.25
C THR A 154 -6.32 3.29 1.69
N TYR A 155 -6.01 2.27 2.48
CA TYR A 155 -5.20 1.13 2.01
C TYR A 155 -5.93 0.28 0.97
N TYR A 156 -7.25 0.08 1.13
CA TYR A 156 -8.03 -0.59 0.10
C TYR A 156 -7.98 0.16 -1.23
N ALA A 157 -8.24 1.47 -1.19
CA ALA A 157 -8.17 2.30 -2.40
C ALA A 157 -6.76 2.32 -3.01
N GLN A 158 -5.70 2.36 -2.18
CA GLN A 158 -4.32 2.29 -2.65
C GLN A 158 -4.06 1.01 -3.43
N VAL A 159 -4.47 -0.15 -2.88
CA VAL A 159 -4.29 -1.45 -3.53
C VAL A 159 -5.08 -1.52 -4.84
N GLN A 160 -6.35 -1.07 -4.84
CA GLN A 160 -7.19 -1.07 -6.04
C GLN A 160 -6.60 -0.19 -7.16
N VAL A 161 -6.13 1.02 -6.84
CA VAL A 161 -5.51 1.90 -7.83
C VAL A 161 -4.16 1.34 -8.31
N ASN A 162 -3.35 0.72 -7.44
CA ASN A 162 -2.13 0.03 -7.86
C ASN A 162 -2.45 -1.11 -8.84
N MET A 163 -3.47 -1.94 -8.56
CA MET A 163 -3.90 -3.01 -9.47
C MET A 163 -4.38 -2.46 -10.81
N TRP A 164 -5.15 -1.38 -10.81
CA TRP A 164 -5.61 -0.72 -12.02
C TRP A 164 -4.45 -0.15 -12.86
N VAL A 165 -3.50 0.55 -12.23
CA VAL A 165 -2.30 1.08 -12.90
C VAL A 165 -1.45 -0.02 -13.51
N MET A 166 -1.28 -1.13 -12.78
CA MET A 166 -0.46 -2.27 -13.20
C MET A 166 -1.21 -3.23 -14.13
N LYS A 167 -2.53 -3.05 -14.33
CA LYS A 167 -3.42 -3.98 -15.06
C LYS A 167 -3.38 -5.39 -14.47
N CYS A 168 -3.30 -5.49 -13.13
CA CYS A 168 -3.28 -6.74 -12.36
C CYS A 168 -4.63 -7.04 -11.75
N ALA A 169 -4.99 -8.31 -11.67
CA ALA A 169 -6.26 -8.75 -11.12
C ALA A 169 -6.21 -9.07 -9.63
N LYS A 170 -5.01 -9.26 -9.07
CA LYS A 170 -4.81 -9.70 -7.69
C LYS A 170 -3.70 -8.92 -7.00
N ALA A 171 -3.85 -8.80 -5.68
CA ALA A 171 -2.82 -8.25 -4.82
C ALA A 171 -2.72 -9.06 -3.53
N ASP A 172 -1.50 -9.24 -3.03
CA ASP A 172 -1.23 -9.63 -1.66
C ASP A 172 -0.94 -8.35 -0.85
N PHE A 173 -1.82 -8.04 0.10
CA PHE A 173 -1.56 -7.01 1.09
C PHE A 173 -1.04 -7.67 2.35
N ILE A 174 0.18 -7.36 2.76
CA ILE A 174 0.76 -7.95 3.95
C ILE A 174 0.89 -6.97 5.11
N ILE A 175 0.69 -7.51 6.31
CA ILE A 175 0.97 -6.83 7.57
C ILE A 175 2.12 -7.59 8.21
N TYR A 176 3.24 -6.91 8.44
CA TYR A 176 4.48 -7.51 8.92
C TYR A 176 4.83 -7.06 10.33
N SER A 177 5.31 -7.99 11.14
CA SER A 177 5.91 -7.73 12.44
C SER A 177 7.41 -8.01 12.42
N SER A 178 8.22 -7.03 12.83
CA SER A 178 9.67 -7.24 12.97
C SER A 178 10.04 -7.96 14.25
N LYS A 179 9.09 -8.15 15.18
CA LYS A 179 9.33 -8.85 16.45
C LYS A 179 9.58 -10.34 16.25
N ASP A 180 8.81 -10.95 15.38
CA ASP A 180 8.84 -12.39 15.08
C ASP A 180 9.27 -12.71 13.64
N ASP A 181 9.62 -11.68 12.83
CA ASP A 181 9.95 -11.80 11.40
C ASP A 181 8.86 -12.59 10.66
N ASP A 182 7.59 -12.19 10.87
CA ASP A 182 6.46 -12.86 10.29
C ASP A 182 5.38 -11.89 9.79
N PHE A 183 4.47 -12.39 8.98
CA PHE A 183 3.42 -11.58 8.37
C PHE A 183 2.12 -12.37 8.19
N VAL A 184 1.02 -11.62 8.06
CA VAL A 184 -0.25 -12.14 7.56
C VAL A 184 -0.52 -11.59 6.17
N VAL A 185 -1.13 -12.42 5.32
CA VAL A 185 -1.55 -12.05 3.96
C VAL A 185 -3.05 -11.78 3.94
N VAL A 186 -3.41 -10.68 3.30
CA VAL A 186 -4.79 -10.38 2.89
C VAL A 186 -4.82 -10.40 1.37
N GLU A 187 -5.41 -11.44 0.80
CA GLU A 187 -5.60 -11.54 -0.64
C GLU A 187 -6.71 -10.57 -1.07
N VAL A 188 -6.43 -9.76 -2.08
CA VAL A 188 -7.34 -8.73 -2.58
C VAL A 188 -7.53 -8.91 -4.08
N ASP A 189 -8.78 -9.09 -4.49
CA ASP A 189 -9.16 -9.09 -5.90
C ASP A 189 -9.45 -7.67 -6.39
N TYR A 190 -9.23 -7.43 -7.68
CA TYR A 190 -9.59 -6.16 -8.31
C TYR A 190 -11.11 -6.01 -8.38
N ASP A 191 -11.60 -4.91 -7.83
CA ASP A 191 -13.02 -4.54 -7.76
C ASP A 191 -13.33 -3.64 -8.98
N LYS A 192 -14.12 -4.13 -9.93
CA LYS A 192 -14.46 -3.45 -11.20
C LYS A 192 -15.47 -2.31 -11.00
#